data_8d39176a128ad1df7dc29964b7a0804d
#
_entry.id   8d39176a128ad1df7dc29964b7a0804d
#
_cell.length_a   1.000
_cell.length_b   1.000
_cell.length_c   1.000
_cell.angle_alpha   90.00
_cell.angle_beta   90.00
_cell.angle_gamma   90.00
#
_symmetry.space_group_name_H-M   'P 1'
#
loop_
_entity.id
_entity.type
_entity.pdbx_description
1 polymer ?
#
loop_
_entity_poly.entity_id
_entity_poly.type
_entity_poly.pdbx_seq_one_letter_code
_entity_poly.pdbx_strand_id
1 'polypeptide(L)'
;MKKTKVLSLLLAVFLLLSSLTLPLLAVDAETAEDPEQTQSDGADAAAADDSVPEDQLLSSRTSFSVAAKAALLVDLNTGRTVYEQDADERIYPASLTKIITCLLELENGNLSDVVTVSASALEDLDIDSSVAGLQVGEQMTLENLLYCMMVVSGNDACNVIAEHIAGSVADFVRMMNQRAYELGCLNTHFSNPHGLHDES
;
A
#
# COMPACT_ATOMS: atom_id res chain seq x y z
N MET A 1 4.95 20.49 3.60
CA MET A 1 3.47 20.46 3.49
C MET A 1 2.94 19.84 2.18
N LYS A 2 3.65 19.89 1.02
CA LYS A 2 3.18 19.26 -0.24
C LYS A 2 3.41 17.74 -0.28
N LYS A 3 4.51 17.23 0.28
CA LYS A 3 4.89 15.79 0.26
C LYS A 3 3.92 14.88 1.03
N THR A 4 3.38 15.33 2.16
CA THR A 4 2.40 14.56 2.96
C THR A 4 1.04 14.40 2.26
N LYS A 5 0.64 15.32 1.39
CA LYS A 5 -0.63 15.23 0.66
C LYS A 5 -0.57 14.21 -0.48
N VAL A 6 0.59 14.06 -1.14
CA VAL A 6 0.78 13.08 -2.22
C VAL A 6 0.77 11.66 -1.67
N LEU A 7 1.45 11.41 -0.54
CA LEU A 7 1.47 10.11 0.10
C LEU A 7 0.07 9.67 0.59
N SER A 8 -0.72 10.61 1.13
CA SER A 8 -2.11 10.35 1.54
C SER A 8 -3.04 10.06 0.36
N LEU A 9 -2.80 10.69 -0.81
CA LEU A 9 -3.57 10.45 -2.02
C LEU A 9 -3.26 9.08 -2.64
N LEU A 10 -2.00 8.66 -2.65
CA LEU A 10 -1.57 7.35 -3.16
C LEU A 10 -2.11 6.19 -2.31
N LEU A 11 -2.15 6.34 -0.99
CA LEU A 11 -2.74 5.35 -0.10
C LEU A 11 -4.26 5.24 -0.29
N ALA A 12 -4.95 6.36 -0.55
CA ALA A 12 -6.38 6.40 -0.82
C ALA A 12 -6.75 5.76 -2.17
N VAL A 13 -5.92 5.91 -3.20
CA VAL A 13 -6.13 5.28 -4.52
C VAL A 13 -5.95 3.76 -4.44
N PHE A 14 -5.01 3.27 -3.64
CA PHE A 14 -4.82 1.83 -3.44
C PHE A 14 -6.01 1.17 -2.73
N LEU A 15 -6.65 1.87 -1.79
CA LEU A 15 -7.87 1.41 -1.09
C LEU A 15 -9.13 1.46 -1.97
N LEU A 16 -9.20 2.37 -2.95
CA LEU A 16 -10.35 2.51 -3.86
C LEU A 16 -10.36 1.47 -4.99
N LEU A 17 -9.20 0.99 -5.44
CA LEU A 17 -9.12 -0.03 -6.50
C LEU A 17 -9.45 -1.45 -5.99
N SER A 18 -9.38 -1.71 -4.69
CA SER A 18 -9.75 -3.01 -4.10
C SER A 18 -11.25 -3.21 -3.88
N SER A 19 -12.08 -2.17 -4.11
CA SER A 19 -13.53 -2.22 -3.82
C SER A 19 -14.43 -2.39 -5.05
N LEU A 20 -13.89 -2.63 -6.26
CA LEU A 20 -14.69 -2.61 -7.50
C LEU A 20 -14.93 -4.00 -8.11
N THR A 21 -15.36 -5.00 -7.31
CA THR A 21 -16.01 -6.21 -7.86
C THR A 21 -17.00 -6.80 -6.87
N LEU A 22 -18.22 -6.28 -6.84
CA LEU A 22 -19.38 -7.03 -6.34
C LEU A 22 -20.57 -6.79 -7.26
N PRO A 23 -21.26 -7.85 -7.74
CA PRO A 23 -22.46 -7.69 -8.55
C PRO A 23 -23.65 -7.28 -7.67
N LEU A 24 -24.38 -6.29 -8.15
CA LEU A 24 -25.61 -5.78 -7.60
C LEU A 24 -26.73 -6.84 -7.76
N LEU A 25 -27.16 -7.44 -6.68
CA LEU A 25 -28.44 -8.17 -6.61
C LEU A 25 -29.47 -7.24 -5.97
N ALA A 26 -30.43 -6.82 -6.77
CA ALA A 26 -31.61 -6.11 -6.31
C ALA A 26 -32.53 -7.07 -5.55
N VAL A 27 -33.00 -6.65 -4.38
CA VAL A 27 -34.16 -7.24 -3.68
C VAL A 27 -35.14 -6.14 -3.39
N ASP A 28 -36.38 -6.42 -3.80
CA ASP A 28 -37.53 -5.54 -3.80
C ASP A 28 -37.94 -5.10 -2.39
N ALA A 29 -38.48 -3.87 -2.34
CA ALA A 29 -39.11 -3.29 -1.18
C ALA A 29 -40.53 -3.82 -1.04
N GLU A 30 -40.92 -4.31 0.12
CA GLU A 30 -42.31 -4.46 0.50
C GLU A 30 -42.59 -3.85 1.88
N THR A 31 -43.62 -3.07 1.89
CA THR A 31 -44.19 -2.21 2.92
C THR A 31 -44.80 -2.98 4.07
N ALA A 32 -44.75 -2.44 5.31
CA ALA A 32 -45.87 -2.40 6.26
C ALA A 32 -45.49 -1.72 7.58
N GLU A 33 -46.15 -0.61 7.85
CA GLU A 33 -47.03 -0.27 8.96
C GLU A 33 -46.42 -0.10 10.37
N ASP A 34 -46.57 1.15 10.81
CA ASP A 34 -46.50 1.67 12.18
C ASP A 34 -47.70 1.23 13.02
N PRO A 35 -47.57 0.98 14.33
CA PRO A 35 -48.47 1.63 15.26
C PRO A 35 -47.85 2.15 16.58
N GLU A 36 -48.17 3.45 16.82
CA GLU A 36 -48.69 4.01 18.07
C GLU A 36 -47.89 3.97 19.39
N GLN A 37 -47.78 5.16 19.88
CA GLN A 37 -47.34 5.68 21.17
C GLN A 37 -47.99 5.01 22.39
N THR A 38 -47.18 4.85 23.46
CA THR A 38 -47.66 5.05 24.83
C THR A 38 -46.57 5.66 25.71
N GLN A 39 -46.89 6.82 26.31
CA GLN A 39 -46.18 7.48 27.39
C GLN A 39 -46.32 6.71 28.71
N SER A 40 -45.25 6.66 29.52
CA SER A 40 -45.35 6.88 30.99
C SER A 40 -44.00 7.04 31.65
N ASP A 41 -43.80 8.20 32.24
CA ASP A 41 -43.23 8.55 33.54
C ASP A 41 -41.89 7.96 34.02
N GLY A 42 -40.99 8.89 34.19
CA GLY A 42 -40.03 9.23 35.21
C GLY A 42 -39.41 8.16 36.12
N ALA A 43 -38.10 8.06 36.09
CA ALA A 43 -37.26 7.83 37.26
C ALA A 43 -35.79 8.12 36.94
N ASP A 44 -35.11 8.74 37.87
CA ASP A 44 -33.73 9.12 38.02
C ASP A 44 -32.69 8.44 37.13
N ALA A 45 -31.99 9.26 36.34
CA ALA A 45 -30.77 8.88 35.67
C ALA A 45 -29.56 9.04 36.61
N ALA A 46 -29.21 7.96 37.28
CA ALA A 46 -27.82 7.82 37.76
C ALA A 46 -26.92 7.68 36.52
N ALA A 47 -26.03 8.62 36.33
CA ALA A 47 -24.99 8.55 35.31
C ALA A 47 -24.11 7.32 35.59
N ALA A 48 -24.35 6.24 34.87
CA ALA A 48 -23.42 5.14 34.81
C ALA A 48 -22.22 5.63 33.99
N ASP A 49 -21.05 5.66 34.63
CA ASP A 49 -19.75 5.78 34.00
C ASP A 49 -19.54 4.54 33.12
N ASP A 50 -19.88 4.67 31.85
CA ASP A 50 -19.79 3.59 30.84
C ASP A 50 -18.41 3.58 30.17
N SER A 51 -17.36 3.85 30.98
CA SER A 51 -15.99 3.57 30.57
C SER A 51 -15.74 2.06 30.64
N VAL A 52 -16.10 1.36 29.56
CA VAL A 52 -15.64 -0.02 29.36
C VAL A 52 -14.11 0.02 29.39
N PRO A 53 -13.43 -0.66 30.32
CA PRO A 53 -11.98 -0.67 30.37
C PRO A 53 -11.42 -1.10 29.01
N GLU A 54 -10.48 -0.32 28.47
CA GLU A 54 -9.85 -0.52 27.15
C GLU A 54 -9.33 -1.96 26.97
N ASP A 55 -8.99 -2.62 28.06
CA ASP A 55 -8.54 -4.01 28.14
C ASP A 55 -9.68 -5.03 27.86
N GLN A 56 -10.94 -4.67 28.10
CA GLN A 56 -12.08 -5.55 27.79
C GLN A 56 -12.51 -5.45 26.33
N LEU A 57 -12.28 -4.32 25.66
CA LEU A 57 -12.47 -4.19 24.20
C LEU A 57 -11.43 -5.01 23.42
N LEU A 58 -10.24 -5.22 23.99
CA LEU A 58 -9.19 -6.04 23.40
C LEU A 58 -9.39 -7.55 23.59
N SER A 59 -10.16 -7.97 24.59
CA SER A 59 -10.45 -9.39 24.84
C SER A 59 -11.55 -9.97 23.96
N SER A 60 -12.39 -9.14 23.34
CA SER A 60 -13.32 -9.57 22.28
C SER A 60 -12.63 -9.59 20.91
N ARG A 61 -11.40 -10.09 20.82
CA ARG A 61 -10.78 -10.43 19.54
C ARG A 61 -11.67 -11.45 18.85
N THR A 62 -12.58 -10.99 18.04
CA THR A 62 -13.25 -11.85 17.06
C THR A 62 -12.12 -12.51 16.28
N SER A 63 -12.05 -13.84 16.39
CA SER A 63 -11.07 -14.64 15.65
C SER A 63 -11.44 -14.56 14.16
N PHE A 64 -11.00 -13.49 13.49
CA PHE A 64 -11.05 -13.44 12.04
C PHE A 64 -9.64 -13.72 11.51
N SER A 65 -9.57 -14.38 10.37
CA SER A 65 -8.33 -14.56 9.63
C SER A 65 -8.51 -13.92 8.26
N VAL A 66 -7.43 -13.34 7.76
CA VAL A 66 -7.39 -12.84 6.38
C VAL A 66 -6.81 -13.92 5.47
N ALA A 67 -7.27 -13.95 4.21
CA ALA A 67 -6.75 -14.89 3.19
C ALA A 67 -5.39 -14.38 2.68
N ALA A 68 -4.41 -14.31 3.57
CA ALA A 68 -3.04 -13.92 3.28
C ALA A 68 -2.07 -14.84 4.04
N LYS A 69 -0.85 -15.01 3.50
CA LYS A 69 0.21 -15.80 4.15
C LYS A 69 0.68 -15.12 5.45
N ALA A 70 0.80 -13.79 5.42
CA ALA A 70 1.11 -12.97 6.57
C ALA A 70 0.29 -11.68 6.52
N ALA A 71 -0.03 -11.10 7.66
CA ALA A 71 -0.74 -9.83 7.75
C ALA A 71 -0.35 -9.05 9.00
N LEU A 72 -0.27 -7.73 8.87
CA LEU A 72 -0.02 -6.81 9.97
C LEU A 72 -0.86 -5.55 9.80
N LEU A 73 -1.59 -5.17 10.83
CA LEU A 73 -2.32 -3.91 10.91
C LEU A 73 -1.81 -3.10 12.11
N VAL A 74 -1.35 -1.89 11.85
CA VAL A 74 -0.81 -0.97 12.86
C VAL A 74 -1.59 0.33 12.87
N ASP A 75 -1.96 0.81 14.05
CA ASP A 75 -2.48 2.17 14.22
C ASP A 75 -1.31 3.17 14.10
N LEU A 76 -1.35 3.99 13.07
CA LEU A 76 -0.28 4.95 12.76
C LEU A 76 -0.16 6.09 13.79
N ASN A 77 -1.19 6.38 14.57
CA ASN A 77 -1.14 7.44 15.58
C ASN A 77 -0.45 6.97 16.86
N THR A 78 -0.67 5.72 17.22
CA THR A 78 -0.18 5.13 18.47
C THR A 78 1.00 4.19 18.29
N GLY A 79 1.27 3.72 17.06
CA GLY A 79 2.24 2.67 16.77
C GLY A 79 1.81 1.27 17.25
N ARG A 80 0.57 1.12 17.74
CA ARG A 80 0.10 -0.14 18.31
C ARG A 80 -0.33 -1.11 17.21
N THR A 81 0.08 -2.37 17.34
CA THR A 81 -0.41 -3.46 16.50
C THR A 81 -1.87 -3.78 16.87
N VAL A 82 -2.76 -3.65 15.90
CA VAL A 82 -4.19 -3.92 16.03
C VAL A 82 -4.51 -5.37 15.63
N TYR A 83 -3.83 -5.88 14.61
CA TYR A 83 -3.97 -7.25 14.14
C TYR A 83 -2.64 -7.75 13.59
N GLU A 84 -2.34 -9.02 13.84
CA GLU A 84 -1.19 -9.71 13.28
C GLU A 84 -1.53 -11.17 12.97
N GLN A 85 -0.98 -11.66 11.89
CA GLN A 85 -1.03 -13.06 11.46
C GLN A 85 0.31 -13.36 10.79
N ASP A 86 1.10 -14.27 11.37
CA ASP A 86 2.41 -14.66 10.85
C ASP A 86 3.28 -13.46 10.44
N ALA A 87 3.22 -12.36 11.23
CA ALA A 87 3.77 -11.05 10.86
C ALA A 87 5.29 -11.06 10.70
N ASP A 88 5.98 -11.99 11.38
CA ASP A 88 7.44 -12.19 11.32
C ASP A 88 7.85 -13.23 10.25
N GLU A 89 6.91 -13.84 9.55
CA GLU A 89 7.24 -14.82 8.51
C GLU A 89 7.92 -14.14 7.33
N ARG A 90 9.03 -14.73 6.88
CA ARG A 90 9.73 -14.26 5.69
C ARG A 90 8.95 -14.64 4.44
N ILE A 91 8.53 -13.64 3.69
CA ILE A 91 7.75 -13.81 2.46
C ILE A 91 8.39 -13.07 1.28
N TYR A 92 8.03 -13.45 0.07
CA TYR A 92 8.31 -12.67 -1.13
C TYR A 92 7.21 -11.62 -1.28
N PRO A 93 7.54 -10.31 -1.18
CA PRO A 93 6.53 -9.26 -1.18
C PRO A 93 5.93 -8.98 -2.56
N ALA A 94 6.51 -9.53 -3.63
CA ALA A 94 6.12 -9.23 -5.00
C ALA A 94 6.04 -7.71 -5.25
N SER A 95 5.00 -7.22 -5.91
CA SER A 95 4.84 -5.79 -6.22
C SER A 95 4.73 -4.86 -5.01
N LEU A 96 4.59 -5.36 -3.78
CA LEU A 96 4.73 -4.53 -2.59
C LEU A 96 6.14 -3.92 -2.46
N THR A 97 7.15 -4.51 -3.10
CA THR A 97 8.49 -3.94 -3.27
C THR A 97 8.44 -2.51 -3.83
N LYS A 98 7.47 -2.18 -4.69
CA LYS A 98 7.32 -0.85 -5.28
C LYS A 98 7.04 0.26 -4.26
N ILE A 99 6.66 -0.09 -3.04
CA ILE A 99 6.48 0.88 -1.94
C ILE A 99 7.82 1.52 -1.57
N ILE A 100 8.90 0.73 -1.43
CA ILE A 100 10.22 1.28 -1.13
C ILE A 100 10.81 2.02 -2.35
N THR A 101 10.54 1.56 -3.56
CA THR A 101 10.93 2.25 -4.80
C THR A 101 10.27 3.62 -4.88
N CYS A 102 8.97 3.70 -4.62
CA CYS A 102 8.23 4.97 -4.54
C CYS A 102 8.78 5.88 -3.44
N LEU A 103 9.09 5.34 -2.27
CA LEU A 103 9.66 6.12 -1.17
C LEU A 103 10.99 6.77 -1.58
N LEU A 104 11.90 6.00 -2.17
CA LEU A 104 13.20 6.50 -2.62
C LEU A 104 13.07 7.53 -3.74
N GLU A 105 12.16 7.33 -4.67
CA GLU A 105 11.84 8.30 -5.72
C GLU A 105 11.39 9.64 -5.11
N LEU A 106 10.48 9.60 -4.15
CA LEU A 106 9.98 10.80 -3.47
C LEU A 106 11.00 11.48 -2.56
N GLU A 107 11.94 10.72 -2.00
CA GLU A 107 13.00 11.24 -1.15
C GLU A 107 14.15 11.86 -1.94
N ASN A 108 14.48 11.33 -3.13
CA ASN A 108 15.69 11.67 -3.86
C ASN A 108 15.45 12.32 -5.23
N GLY A 109 14.26 12.15 -5.82
CA GLY A 109 13.91 12.68 -7.13
C GLY A 109 13.19 14.02 -7.08
N ASN A 110 13.23 14.74 -8.20
CA ASN A 110 12.36 15.87 -8.46
C ASN A 110 11.28 15.42 -9.46
N LEU A 111 10.03 15.37 -9.04
CA LEU A 111 8.90 14.85 -9.84
C LEU A 111 8.69 15.58 -11.17
N SER A 112 9.25 16.79 -11.33
CA SER A 112 9.20 17.58 -12.57
C SER A 112 10.32 17.23 -13.56
N ASP A 113 11.29 16.40 -13.16
CA ASP A 113 12.39 16.02 -14.07
C ASP A 113 11.83 15.23 -15.26
N VAL A 114 12.33 15.58 -16.46
CA VAL A 114 12.01 14.84 -17.67
C VAL A 114 13.04 13.73 -17.84
N VAL A 115 12.57 12.50 -17.77
CA VAL A 115 13.38 11.29 -17.85
C VAL A 115 13.25 10.71 -19.25
N THR A 116 14.36 10.27 -19.82
CA THR A 116 14.37 9.53 -21.09
C THR A 116 14.55 8.06 -20.80
N VAL A 117 13.67 7.23 -21.34
CA VAL A 117 13.72 5.76 -21.18
C VAL A 117 14.94 5.22 -21.91
N SER A 118 15.85 4.58 -21.17
CA SER A 118 17.03 3.94 -21.71
C SER A 118 16.74 2.54 -22.26
N ALA A 119 17.62 2.00 -23.09
CA ALA A 119 17.51 0.60 -23.51
C ALA A 119 17.77 -0.37 -22.34
N SER A 120 18.73 -0.04 -21.46
CA SER A 120 19.10 -0.87 -20.32
C SER A 120 17.98 -1.03 -19.30
N ALA A 121 17.14 -0.01 -19.10
CA ALA A 121 15.99 -0.10 -18.20
C ALA A 121 14.91 -1.09 -18.68
N LEU A 122 14.86 -1.39 -19.96
CA LEU A 122 13.90 -2.32 -20.57
C LEU A 122 14.49 -3.71 -20.84
N GLU A 123 15.80 -3.89 -20.60
CA GLU A 123 16.45 -5.21 -20.67
C GLU A 123 16.03 -6.06 -19.47
N ASP A 124 16.08 -7.37 -19.62
CA ASP A 124 15.86 -8.36 -18.55
C ASP A 124 14.48 -8.33 -17.87
N LEU A 125 13.47 -7.75 -18.52
CA LEU A 125 12.08 -7.84 -18.06
C LEU A 125 11.42 -9.11 -18.61
N ASP A 126 10.85 -9.91 -17.73
CA ASP A 126 10.08 -11.10 -18.11
C ASP A 126 8.91 -10.71 -19.02
N ILE A 127 8.70 -11.51 -20.07
CA ILE A 127 7.67 -11.27 -21.10
C ILE A 127 6.25 -11.22 -20.52
N ASP A 128 6.02 -11.94 -19.40
CA ASP A 128 4.73 -12.02 -18.72
C ASP A 128 4.64 -11.08 -17.52
N SER A 129 5.64 -10.22 -17.34
CA SER A 129 5.65 -9.27 -16.22
C SER A 129 4.75 -8.06 -16.50
N SER A 130 4.22 -7.46 -15.43
CA SER A 130 3.45 -6.23 -15.56
C SER A 130 4.33 -5.07 -16.01
N VAL A 131 4.00 -4.45 -17.13
CA VAL A 131 4.74 -3.31 -17.69
C VAL A 131 3.77 -2.20 -18.08
N ALA A 132 4.23 -0.95 -18.05
CA ALA A 132 3.50 0.21 -18.58
C ALA A 132 3.58 0.28 -20.12
N GLY A 133 4.51 -0.44 -20.72
CA GLY A 133 4.73 -0.48 -22.17
C GLY A 133 5.61 0.66 -22.68
N LEU A 134 6.55 1.12 -21.86
CA LEU A 134 7.48 2.20 -22.18
C LEU A 134 8.38 1.82 -23.37
N GLN A 135 8.73 2.82 -24.17
CA GLN A 135 9.57 2.63 -25.36
C GLN A 135 10.93 3.32 -25.17
N VAL A 136 12.00 2.69 -25.69
CA VAL A 136 13.34 3.31 -25.69
C VAL A 136 13.29 4.69 -26.37
N GLY A 137 13.83 5.71 -25.68
CA GLY A 137 13.83 7.09 -26.12
C GLY A 137 12.56 7.87 -25.78
N GLU A 138 11.54 7.23 -25.25
CA GLU A 138 10.36 7.93 -24.73
C GLU A 138 10.73 8.89 -23.60
N GLN A 139 10.08 10.04 -23.54
CA GLN A 139 10.33 11.05 -22.52
C GLN A 139 9.06 11.34 -21.73
N MET A 140 9.18 11.30 -20.41
CA MET A 140 8.09 11.67 -19.52
C MET A 140 8.64 12.21 -18.21
N THR A 141 7.75 12.84 -17.42
CA THR A 141 8.14 13.32 -16.10
C THR A 141 8.31 12.15 -15.12
N LEU A 142 9.17 12.34 -14.12
CA LEU A 142 9.33 11.39 -13.03
C LEU A 142 7.98 11.13 -12.33
N GLU A 143 7.11 12.15 -12.21
CA GLU A 143 5.74 11.99 -11.70
C GLU A 143 4.91 11.01 -12.54
N ASN A 144 5.01 11.08 -13.88
CA ASN A 144 4.29 10.15 -14.75
C ASN A 144 4.85 8.72 -14.64
N LEU A 145 6.16 8.55 -14.47
CA LEU A 145 6.76 7.25 -14.19
C LEU A 145 6.27 6.67 -12.86
N LEU A 146 6.11 7.52 -11.83
CA LEU A 146 5.50 7.13 -10.56
C LEU A 146 4.09 6.57 -10.75
N TYR A 147 3.26 7.23 -11.58
CA TYR A 147 1.93 6.71 -11.90
C TYR A 147 1.99 5.40 -12.70
N CYS A 148 2.89 5.27 -13.66
CA CYS A 148 3.12 4.03 -14.40
C CYS A 148 3.51 2.89 -13.45
N MET A 149 4.38 3.14 -12.49
CA MET A 149 4.77 2.15 -11.49
C MET A 149 3.62 1.77 -10.56
N MET A 150 2.90 2.76 -10.00
CA MET A 150 1.96 2.51 -8.90
C MET A 150 0.56 2.10 -9.37
N VAL A 151 0.10 2.54 -10.55
CA VAL A 151 -1.27 2.28 -11.03
C VAL A 151 -1.34 0.96 -11.80
N VAL A 152 -0.41 0.76 -12.76
CA VAL A 152 -0.38 -0.47 -13.57
C VAL A 152 0.67 -1.47 -13.09
N SER A 153 1.37 -1.14 -12.03
CA SER A 153 2.45 -1.97 -11.47
C SER A 153 3.61 -2.19 -12.46
N GLY A 154 3.92 -1.17 -13.30
CA GLY A 154 4.92 -1.25 -14.37
C GLY A 154 6.32 -1.52 -13.86
N ASN A 155 6.89 -2.68 -14.21
CA ASN A 155 8.25 -3.04 -13.85
C ASN A 155 9.29 -2.25 -14.66
N ASP A 156 8.97 -1.95 -15.92
CA ASP A 156 9.71 -1.05 -16.80
C ASP A 156 9.88 0.36 -16.17
N ALA A 157 8.80 0.91 -15.63
CA ALA A 157 8.84 2.19 -14.93
C ALA A 157 9.74 2.14 -13.69
N CYS A 158 9.76 1.02 -12.94
CA CYS A 158 10.66 0.87 -11.78
C CYS A 158 12.13 0.96 -12.19
N ASN A 159 12.52 0.30 -13.27
CA ASN A 159 13.90 0.31 -13.76
C ASN A 159 14.31 1.71 -14.27
N VAL A 160 13.42 2.38 -15.00
CA VAL A 160 13.66 3.76 -15.47
C VAL A 160 13.83 4.73 -14.29
N ILE A 161 12.98 4.63 -13.27
CA ILE A 161 13.11 5.41 -12.03
C ILE A 161 14.44 5.11 -11.34
N ALA A 162 14.79 3.83 -11.21
CA ALA A 162 16.01 3.39 -10.56
C ALA A 162 17.26 3.96 -11.24
N GLU A 163 17.33 3.89 -12.57
CA GLU A 163 18.45 4.47 -13.33
C GLU A 163 18.52 5.99 -13.19
N HIS A 164 17.37 6.68 -13.23
CA HIS A 164 17.35 8.14 -13.08
C HIS A 164 17.84 8.58 -11.69
N ILE A 165 17.42 7.91 -10.63
CA ILE A 165 17.74 8.29 -9.25
C ILE A 165 19.17 7.91 -8.87
N ALA A 166 19.64 6.73 -9.26
CA ALA A 166 20.90 6.17 -8.78
C ALA A 166 21.96 5.96 -9.87
N GLY A 167 21.62 6.19 -11.14
CA GLY A 167 22.51 5.97 -12.28
C GLY A 167 22.54 4.52 -12.79
N SER A 168 22.05 3.56 -12.00
CA SER A 168 21.85 2.17 -12.41
C SER A 168 20.84 1.46 -11.51
N VAL A 169 20.20 0.39 -12.02
CA VAL A 169 19.33 -0.48 -11.22
C VAL A 169 20.10 -1.08 -10.04
N ALA A 170 21.34 -1.51 -10.24
CA ALA A 170 22.17 -2.10 -9.18
C ALA A 170 22.48 -1.10 -8.05
N ASP A 171 22.77 0.16 -8.38
CA ASP A 171 22.99 1.21 -7.37
C ASP A 171 21.71 1.54 -6.62
N PHE A 172 20.59 1.56 -7.31
CA PHE A 172 19.30 1.79 -6.70
C PHE A 172 18.92 0.66 -5.72
N VAL A 173 19.18 -0.60 -6.07
CA VAL A 173 18.97 -1.76 -5.18
C VAL A 173 19.84 -1.62 -3.92
N ARG A 174 21.07 -1.12 -4.03
CA ARG A 174 21.89 -0.82 -2.84
C ARG A 174 21.24 0.27 -1.97
N MET A 175 20.67 1.31 -2.58
CA MET A 175 19.92 2.34 -1.85
C MET A 175 18.67 1.75 -1.17
N MET A 176 17.93 0.86 -1.82
CA MET A 176 16.77 0.17 -1.23
C MET A 176 17.15 -0.60 0.03
N ASN A 177 18.21 -1.41 -0.03
CA ASN A 177 18.67 -2.19 1.10
C ASN A 177 19.21 -1.31 2.23
N GLN A 178 19.93 -0.25 1.91
CA GLN A 178 20.39 0.74 2.89
C GLN A 178 19.20 1.40 3.58
N ARG A 179 18.20 1.82 2.81
CA ARG A 179 17.00 2.47 3.36
C ARG A 179 16.16 1.53 4.22
N ALA A 180 16.02 0.27 3.80
CA ALA A 180 15.37 -0.76 4.63
C ALA A 180 16.06 -0.93 5.98
N TYR A 181 17.39 -0.99 6.00
CA TYR A 181 18.16 -1.07 7.22
C TYR A 181 17.94 0.16 8.13
N GLU A 182 17.96 1.37 7.58
CA GLU A 182 17.71 2.63 8.31
C GLU A 182 16.30 2.69 8.91
N LEU A 183 15.32 2.07 8.24
CA LEU A 183 13.94 1.94 8.74
C LEU A 183 13.79 0.83 9.79
N GLY A 184 14.85 0.09 10.11
CA GLY A 184 14.81 -1.01 11.08
C GLY A 184 14.36 -2.35 10.50
N CYS A 185 14.22 -2.48 9.19
CA CYS A 185 13.83 -3.72 8.51
C CYS A 185 15.04 -4.67 8.36
N LEU A 186 15.57 -5.16 9.48
CA LEU A 186 16.84 -5.89 9.55
C LEU A 186 16.85 -7.25 8.84
N ASN A 187 15.67 -7.82 8.60
CA ASN A 187 15.51 -9.13 7.94
C ASN A 187 14.98 -9.00 6.49
N THR A 188 14.98 -7.79 5.95
CA THR A 188 14.51 -7.48 4.60
C THR A 188 15.69 -7.36 3.65
N HIS A 189 15.55 -7.94 2.45
CA HIS A 189 16.53 -7.80 1.37
C HIS A 189 15.81 -7.64 0.03
N PHE A 190 16.26 -6.72 -0.79
CA PHE A 190 15.77 -6.47 -2.14
C PHE A 190 16.86 -6.82 -3.16
N SER A 191 16.50 -7.50 -4.24
CA SER A 191 17.36 -7.82 -5.38
C SER A 191 17.01 -7.01 -6.64
N ASN A 192 15.81 -6.42 -6.67
CA ASN A 192 15.35 -5.58 -7.78
C ASN A 192 14.32 -4.52 -7.30
N PRO A 193 14.01 -3.50 -8.11
CA PRO A 193 13.11 -2.41 -7.70
C PRO A 193 11.61 -2.72 -7.86
N HIS A 194 11.23 -3.87 -8.39
CA HIS A 194 9.85 -4.17 -8.81
C HIS A 194 9.23 -5.39 -8.10
N GLY A 195 10.04 -6.28 -7.56
CA GLY A 195 9.59 -7.46 -6.81
C GLY A 195 9.30 -8.70 -7.67
N LEU A 196 9.83 -8.77 -8.90
CA LEU A 196 9.91 -10.04 -9.61
C LEU A 196 10.79 -11.00 -8.81
N HIS A 197 10.44 -12.28 -8.85
CA HIS A 197 11.19 -13.30 -8.12
C HIS A 197 12.62 -13.37 -8.62
N ASP A 198 13.54 -13.47 -7.69
CA ASP A 198 14.97 -13.66 -7.91
C ASP A 198 15.45 -14.76 -6.97
N GLU A 199 16.28 -15.68 -7.48
CA GLU A 199 16.77 -16.83 -6.70
C GLU A 199 17.98 -16.48 -5.81
N SER A 200 18.52 -15.26 -5.88
CA SER A 200 19.69 -14.79 -5.12
C SER A 200 19.39 -14.34 -3.69
#